data_55a7e29d6ceeab11473c1b102de4666f
#
_entry.id   55a7e29d6ceeab11473c1b102de4666f
#
_cell.length_a   1.000
_cell.length_b   1.000
_cell.length_c   1.000
_cell.angle_alpha   90.00
_cell.angle_beta   90.00
_cell.angle_gamma   90.00
#
_symmetry.space_group_name_H-M   'P 1'
#
loop_
_entity.id
_entity.type
_entity.pdbx_description
1 polymer ?
#
loop_
_entity_poly.entity_id
_entity_poly.type
_entity_poly.pdbx_seq_one_letter_code
_entity_poly.pdbx_strand_id
1 'polypeptide(L)'
;MSTSQFTAIAARADFQRARRGHLATRAWRWLTGRRANPIRPRDLTDVAILLRSPSRPRPIPLDAIVGTVDPTTEFDADFRPATDRVSSRWQRVARAHHDGRALPPITVIERPDGYYILDGRHRVSVARALGHHHIDA
;
A
#
# COMPACT_ATOMS: atom_id res chain seq x y z
N MET A 1 -7.71 -29.98 -2.01
CA MET A 1 -7.05 -28.75 -1.50
C MET A 1 -7.95 -28.11 -0.47
N SER A 2 -7.41 -27.72 0.67
CA SER A 2 -8.17 -26.97 1.67
C SER A 2 -8.33 -25.51 1.25
N THR A 3 -9.38 -24.83 1.70
CA THR A 3 -9.61 -23.40 1.45
C THR A 3 -8.37 -22.57 1.79
N SER A 4 -7.67 -22.92 2.86
CA SER A 4 -6.44 -22.26 3.30
C SER A 4 -5.28 -22.36 2.28
N GLN A 5 -5.23 -23.44 1.50
CA GLN A 5 -4.20 -23.57 0.45
C GLN A 5 -4.55 -22.71 -0.76
N PHE A 6 -5.82 -22.60 -1.12
CA PHE A 6 -6.24 -21.72 -2.21
C PHE A 6 -5.95 -20.24 -1.92
N THR A 7 -6.26 -19.79 -0.70
CA THR A 7 -5.99 -18.40 -0.31
C THR A 7 -4.50 -18.08 -0.25
N ALA A 8 -3.66 -19.05 0.14
CA ALA A 8 -2.21 -18.88 0.13
C ALA A 8 -1.66 -18.77 -1.31
N ILE A 9 -2.15 -19.59 -2.22
CA ILE A 9 -1.76 -19.54 -3.64
C ILE A 9 -2.20 -18.22 -4.27
N ALA A 10 -3.44 -17.80 -4.00
CA ALA A 10 -3.96 -16.52 -4.48
C ALA A 10 -3.12 -15.34 -3.98
N ALA A 11 -2.81 -15.29 -2.69
CA ALA A 11 -1.99 -14.24 -2.09
C ALA A 11 -0.59 -14.17 -2.70
N ARG A 12 0.02 -15.31 -2.99
CA ARG A 12 1.32 -15.37 -3.67
C ARG A 12 1.24 -14.85 -5.09
N ALA A 13 0.20 -15.25 -5.83
CA ALA A 13 -0.01 -14.78 -7.20
C ALA A 13 -0.24 -13.26 -7.25
N ASP A 14 -1.01 -12.72 -6.31
CA ASP A 14 -1.27 -11.29 -6.19
C ASP A 14 0.01 -10.51 -5.90
N PHE A 15 0.85 -11.01 -4.98
CA PHE A 15 2.14 -10.41 -4.69
C PHE A 15 3.02 -10.35 -5.94
N GLN A 16 3.14 -11.45 -6.66
CA GLN A 16 3.97 -11.52 -7.86
C GLN A 16 3.46 -10.56 -8.94
N ARG A 17 2.13 -10.44 -9.10
CA ARG A 17 1.52 -9.49 -10.03
C ARG A 17 1.82 -8.06 -9.65
N ALA A 18 1.66 -7.69 -8.38
CA ALA A 18 1.96 -6.37 -7.87
C ALA A 18 3.45 -6.03 -8.03
N ARG A 19 4.32 -6.99 -7.75
CA ARG A 19 5.78 -6.86 -7.89
C ARG A 19 6.18 -6.62 -9.35
N ARG A 20 5.58 -7.35 -10.28
CA ARG A 20 5.80 -7.15 -11.72
C ARG A 20 5.33 -5.77 -12.17
N GLY A 21 4.24 -5.27 -11.64
CA GLY A 21 3.76 -3.92 -11.91
C GLY A 21 4.79 -2.85 -11.54
N HIS A 22 5.45 -3.00 -10.40
CA HIS A 22 6.57 -2.12 -10.00
C HIS A 22 7.74 -2.20 -10.99
N LEU A 23 8.17 -3.41 -11.34
CA LEU A 23 9.26 -3.61 -12.28
C LEU A 23 8.95 -3.07 -13.67
N ALA A 24 7.72 -3.25 -14.15
CA ALA A 24 7.27 -2.69 -15.44
C ALA A 24 7.28 -1.16 -15.42
N THR A 25 6.86 -0.54 -14.33
CA THR A 25 6.89 0.93 -14.16
C THR A 25 8.33 1.44 -14.18
N ARG A 26 9.26 0.77 -13.53
CA ARG A 26 10.69 1.11 -13.57
C ARG A 26 11.26 1.02 -14.98
N ALA A 27 10.98 -0.07 -15.69
CA ALA A 27 11.44 -0.26 -17.07
C ALA A 27 10.87 0.81 -18.01
N TRP A 28 9.59 1.11 -17.91
CA TRP A 28 8.94 2.15 -18.69
C TRP A 28 9.57 3.53 -18.47
N ARG A 29 9.86 3.88 -17.22
CA ARG A 29 10.51 5.14 -16.86
C ARG A 29 11.91 5.23 -17.42
N TRP A 30 12.67 4.16 -17.34
CA TRP A 30 14.00 4.07 -17.91
C TRP A 30 13.97 4.28 -19.43
N LEU A 31 13.04 3.61 -20.14
CA LEU A 31 12.89 3.71 -21.58
C LEU A 31 12.42 5.09 -22.05
N THR A 32 11.55 5.75 -21.31
CA THR A 32 10.93 7.04 -21.71
C THR A 32 11.66 8.26 -21.19
N GLY A 33 12.69 8.09 -20.37
CA GLY A 33 13.43 9.20 -19.74
C GLY A 33 12.57 10.06 -18.80
N ARG A 34 11.35 9.64 -18.50
CA ARG A 34 10.44 10.39 -17.61
C ARG A 34 10.88 10.25 -16.16
N ARG A 35 11.65 11.22 -15.69
CA ARG A 35 12.07 11.34 -14.28
C ARG A 35 11.05 12.06 -13.39
N ALA A 36 9.92 12.49 -13.94
CA ALA A 36 9.05 13.48 -13.32
C ALA A 36 8.21 13.00 -12.12
N ASN A 37 8.06 11.68 -11.88
CA ASN A 37 7.32 11.16 -10.72
C ASN A 37 8.24 10.39 -9.79
N PRO A 38 8.18 10.61 -8.48
CA PRO A 38 8.99 9.86 -7.53
C PRO A 38 8.67 8.37 -7.63
N ILE A 39 9.71 7.53 -7.65
CA ILE A 39 9.56 6.07 -7.53
C ILE A 39 9.11 5.70 -6.11
N ARG A 40 9.25 6.61 -5.18
CA ARG A 40 8.88 6.45 -3.77
C ARG A 40 7.62 7.24 -3.45
N PRO A 41 6.82 6.79 -2.49
CA PRO A 41 5.77 7.62 -1.93
C PRO A 41 6.34 8.92 -1.36
N ARG A 42 5.53 9.97 -1.36
CA ARG A 42 5.88 11.19 -0.63
C ARG A 42 5.99 10.89 0.86
N ASP A 43 6.77 11.64 1.56
CA ASP A 43 6.90 11.54 3.02
C ASP A 43 6.66 12.90 3.69
N LEU A 44 6.41 12.87 4.99
CA LEU A 44 6.17 14.04 5.83
C LEU A 44 7.33 14.29 6.80
N THR A 45 8.56 14.11 6.34
CA THR A 45 9.75 14.20 7.20
C THR A 45 9.90 15.53 7.94
N ASP A 46 9.34 16.62 7.40
CA ASP A 46 9.51 17.97 7.96
C ASP A 46 8.32 18.46 8.79
N VAL A 47 7.33 17.63 9.02
CA VAL A 47 6.12 18.04 9.75
C VAL A 47 6.14 17.46 11.16
N ALA A 48 6.24 18.34 12.15
CA ALA A 48 5.91 17.99 13.51
C ALA A 48 4.46 17.50 13.57
N ILE A 49 4.28 16.25 13.94
CA ILE A 49 2.95 15.65 14.09
C ILE A 49 2.39 16.19 15.42
N LEU A 50 1.78 17.34 15.35
CA LEU A 50 1.11 17.95 16.48
C LEU A 50 -0.29 17.37 16.61
N LEU A 51 -0.53 16.67 17.72
CA LEU A 51 -1.84 16.32 18.28
C LEU A 51 -2.78 15.58 17.34
N ARG A 52 -2.90 14.29 17.58
CA ARG A 52 -3.93 13.44 17.01
C ARG A 52 -5.17 13.46 17.87
N SER A 53 -6.26 13.86 17.27
CA SER A 53 -7.57 13.50 17.79
C SER A 53 -7.92 12.12 17.21
N PRO A 54 -8.13 11.09 18.03
CA PRO A 54 -8.63 9.82 17.54
C PRO A 54 -10.01 10.06 16.93
N SER A 55 -10.15 9.80 15.65
CA SER A 55 -11.43 9.81 14.95
C SER A 55 -11.99 8.40 14.83
N ARG A 56 -13.29 8.26 14.65
CA ARG A 56 -13.88 6.97 14.32
C ARG A 56 -13.40 6.53 12.94
N PRO A 57 -13.06 5.24 12.76
CA PRO A 57 -12.71 4.72 11.45
C PRO A 57 -13.81 5.01 10.43
N ARG A 58 -13.39 5.43 9.24
CA ARG A 58 -14.27 5.69 8.09
C ARG A 58 -13.58 5.24 6.81
N PRO A 59 -14.34 4.86 5.78
CA PRO A 59 -13.74 4.59 4.48
C PRO A 59 -13.16 5.86 3.88
N ILE A 60 -11.93 5.78 3.39
CA ILE A 60 -11.28 6.83 2.60
C ILE A 60 -10.93 6.32 1.22
N PRO A 61 -10.93 7.17 0.18
CA PRO A 61 -10.52 6.76 -1.16
C PRO A 61 -9.05 6.37 -1.17
N LEU A 62 -8.71 5.21 -1.74
CA LEU A 62 -7.32 4.80 -1.91
C LEU A 62 -6.54 5.79 -2.79
N ASP A 63 -7.18 6.38 -3.78
CA ASP A 63 -6.55 7.37 -4.66
C ASP A 63 -6.18 8.68 -3.93
N ALA A 64 -6.78 8.95 -2.79
CA ALA A 64 -6.45 10.10 -1.96
C ALA A 64 -5.23 9.87 -1.06
N ILE A 65 -4.71 8.66 -0.99
CA ILE A 65 -3.48 8.33 -0.26
C ILE A 65 -2.29 8.64 -1.15
N VAL A 66 -1.51 9.65 -0.78
CA VAL A 66 -0.41 10.19 -1.60
C VAL A 66 0.98 9.86 -1.07
N GLY A 67 1.09 9.38 0.17
CA GLY A 67 2.39 9.12 0.74
C GLY A 67 2.35 8.45 2.11
N THR A 68 3.48 8.51 2.78
CA THR A 68 3.71 7.95 4.11
C THR A 68 4.25 9.05 5.04
N VAL A 69 4.00 8.90 6.34
CA VAL A 69 4.57 9.81 7.34
C VAL A 69 6.08 9.63 7.38
N ASP A 70 6.53 8.39 7.49
CA ASP A 70 7.95 8.05 7.45
C ASP A 70 8.38 7.64 6.04
N PRO A 71 9.61 7.95 5.61
CA PRO A 71 10.12 7.51 4.33
C PRO A 71 10.10 5.98 4.21
N THR A 72 9.82 5.48 3.02
CA THR A 72 9.89 4.05 2.75
C THR A 72 10.51 3.76 1.40
N THR A 73 11.29 2.69 1.33
CA THR A 73 11.82 2.11 0.09
C THR A 73 11.17 0.77 -0.25
N GLU A 74 10.25 0.32 0.62
CA GLU A 74 9.59 -0.98 0.48
C GLU A 74 8.47 -0.99 -0.55
N PHE A 75 7.91 0.21 -0.81
CA PHE A 75 6.82 0.41 -1.76
C PHE A 75 7.14 1.56 -2.71
N ASP A 76 6.59 1.52 -3.92
CA ASP A 76 6.66 2.62 -4.86
C ASP A 76 5.55 3.67 -4.62
N ALA A 77 5.51 4.70 -5.46
CA ALA A 77 4.52 5.78 -5.36
C ALA A 77 3.07 5.31 -5.54
N ASP A 78 2.86 4.17 -6.19
CA ASP A 78 1.54 3.52 -6.33
C ASP A 78 1.31 2.44 -5.27
N PHE A 79 2.16 2.38 -4.27
CA PHE A 79 2.15 1.39 -3.19
C PHE A 79 2.29 -0.06 -3.67
N ARG A 80 2.94 -0.28 -4.81
CA ARG A 80 3.34 -1.62 -5.23
C ARG A 80 4.58 -2.07 -4.46
N PRO A 81 4.73 -3.36 -4.15
CA PRO A 81 5.94 -3.85 -3.50
C PRO A 81 7.18 -3.56 -4.35
N ALA A 82 8.12 -2.82 -3.81
CA ALA A 82 9.37 -2.46 -4.47
C ALA A 82 10.51 -3.44 -4.15
N THR A 83 10.32 -4.33 -3.18
CA THR A 83 11.30 -5.32 -2.74
C THR A 83 10.62 -6.63 -2.34
N ASP A 84 11.34 -7.73 -2.43
CA ASP A 84 10.85 -9.04 -1.98
C ASP A 84 10.85 -9.19 -0.45
N ARG A 85 11.47 -8.28 0.27
CA ARG A 85 11.52 -8.27 1.75
C ARG A 85 10.12 -8.18 2.39
N VAL A 86 9.18 -7.54 1.72
CA VAL A 86 7.80 -7.40 2.20
C VAL A 86 6.92 -8.60 1.90
N SER A 87 7.43 -9.58 1.15
CA SER A 87 6.66 -10.69 0.59
C SER A 87 5.84 -11.45 1.64
N SER A 88 6.47 -11.89 2.73
CA SER A 88 5.78 -12.69 3.76
C SER A 88 4.64 -11.92 4.44
N ARG A 89 4.90 -10.68 4.82
CA ARG A 89 3.91 -9.83 5.48
C ARG A 89 2.79 -9.42 4.52
N TRP A 90 3.15 -9.07 3.30
CA TRP A 90 2.20 -8.72 2.25
C TRP A 90 1.25 -9.88 1.94
N GLN A 91 1.79 -11.08 1.76
CA GLN A 91 0.99 -12.29 1.50
C GLN A 91 0.09 -12.65 2.68
N ARG A 92 0.55 -12.43 3.92
CA ARG A 92 -0.27 -12.65 5.11
C ARG A 92 -1.50 -11.74 5.11
N VAL A 93 -1.33 -10.46 4.76
CA VAL A 93 -2.44 -9.51 4.65
C VAL A 93 -3.38 -9.89 3.51
N ALA A 94 -2.85 -10.22 2.34
CA ALA A 94 -3.65 -10.65 1.19
C ALA A 94 -4.44 -11.93 1.50
N ARG A 95 -3.82 -12.87 2.18
CA ARG A 95 -4.46 -14.10 2.60
C ARG A 95 -5.60 -13.86 3.58
N ALA A 96 -5.40 -13.01 4.57
CA ALA A 96 -6.46 -12.62 5.50
C ALA A 96 -7.65 -12.01 4.76
N HIS A 97 -7.37 -11.21 3.75
CA HIS A 97 -8.40 -10.63 2.89
C HIS A 97 -9.17 -11.70 2.11
N HIS A 98 -8.50 -12.65 1.47
CA HIS A 98 -9.12 -13.77 0.76
C HIS A 98 -9.91 -14.70 1.68
N ASP A 99 -9.49 -14.82 2.95
CA ASP A 99 -10.20 -15.59 3.98
C ASP A 99 -11.45 -14.83 4.53
N GLY A 100 -11.73 -13.62 4.05
CA GLY A 100 -12.84 -12.80 4.52
C GLY A 100 -12.66 -12.26 5.93
N ARG A 101 -11.45 -12.22 6.44
CA ARG A 101 -11.15 -11.67 7.77
C ARG A 101 -11.18 -10.15 7.73
N ALA A 102 -11.84 -9.55 8.71
CA ALA A 102 -11.78 -8.11 8.91
C ALA A 102 -10.36 -7.69 9.29
N LEU A 103 -9.80 -6.75 8.54
CA LEU A 103 -8.50 -6.15 8.84
C LEU A 103 -8.70 -4.89 9.67
N PRO A 104 -7.78 -4.58 10.61
CA PRO A 104 -7.85 -3.34 11.35
C PRO A 104 -7.80 -2.12 10.41
N PRO A 105 -8.46 -1.00 10.76
CA PRO A 105 -8.32 0.23 10.01
C PRO A 105 -6.86 0.69 9.97
N ILE A 106 -6.47 1.36 8.91
CA ILE A 106 -5.16 2.00 8.82
C ILE A 106 -5.16 3.31 9.63
N THR A 107 -4.00 3.84 9.94
CA THR A 107 -3.84 5.16 10.56
C THR A 107 -3.21 6.10 9.56
N VAL A 108 -3.87 7.22 9.30
CA VAL A 108 -3.42 8.23 8.35
C VAL A 108 -3.40 9.62 8.98
N ILE A 109 -2.63 10.52 8.37
CA ILE A 109 -2.66 11.96 8.64
C ILE A 109 -3.23 12.64 7.42
N GLU A 110 -4.30 13.41 7.62
CA GLU A 110 -4.91 14.20 6.56
C GLU A 110 -4.14 15.51 6.37
N ARG A 111 -3.82 15.80 5.11
CA ARG A 111 -3.20 17.05 4.67
C ARG A 111 -3.97 17.61 3.49
N PRO A 112 -3.79 18.89 3.12
CA PRO A 112 -4.50 19.48 1.99
C PRO A 112 -4.31 18.75 0.66
N ASP A 113 -3.18 18.08 0.47
CA ASP A 113 -2.85 17.34 -0.74
C ASP A 113 -3.25 15.85 -0.71
N GLY A 114 -3.78 15.35 0.41
CA GLY A 114 -4.21 13.98 0.56
C GLY A 114 -3.83 13.35 1.90
N TYR A 115 -3.92 12.04 1.96
CA TYR A 115 -3.63 11.26 3.16
C TYR A 115 -2.21 10.69 3.13
N TYR A 116 -1.57 10.71 4.29
CA TYR A 116 -0.25 10.10 4.51
C TYR A 116 -0.37 8.98 5.53
N ILE A 117 0.11 7.79 5.18
CA ILE A 117 -0.01 6.60 6.01
C ILE A 117 0.99 6.69 7.17
N LEU A 118 0.48 6.57 8.39
CA LEU A 118 1.32 6.35 9.57
C LEU A 118 1.50 4.87 9.85
N ASP A 119 0.41 4.10 9.77
CA ASP A 119 0.42 2.65 9.93
C ASP A 119 -0.54 2.00 8.93
N GLY A 120 -0.11 0.93 8.30
CA GLY A 120 -0.94 0.16 7.38
C GLY A 120 -0.49 0.15 5.92
N ARG A 121 0.77 0.40 5.63
CA ARG A 121 1.33 0.40 4.26
C ARG A 121 1.05 -0.91 3.51
N HIS A 122 1.19 -2.05 4.17
CA HIS A 122 0.89 -3.36 3.57
C HIS A 122 -0.59 -3.51 3.24
N ARG A 123 -1.48 -3.06 4.11
CA ARG A 123 -2.94 -3.09 3.89
C ARG A 123 -3.35 -2.22 2.71
N VAL A 124 -2.76 -1.04 2.57
CA VAL A 124 -2.97 -0.17 1.41
C VAL A 124 -2.47 -0.82 0.13
N SER A 125 -1.27 -1.38 0.17
CA SER A 125 -0.68 -2.06 -0.99
C SER A 125 -1.55 -3.23 -1.47
N VAL A 126 -2.00 -4.08 -0.55
CA VAL A 126 -2.88 -5.21 -0.86
C VAL A 126 -4.23 -4.72 -1.39
N ALA A 127 -4.85 -3.74 -0.75
CA ALA A 127 -6.14 -3.21 -1.17
C ALA A 127 -6.08 -2.66 -2.60
N ARG A 128 -5.03 -1.92 -2.94
CA ARG A 128 -4.81 -1.44 -4.31
C ARG A 128 -4.59 -2.59 -5.30
N ALA A 129 -3.77 -3.57 -4.95
CA ALA A 129 -3.48 -4.72 -5.79
C ALA A 129 -4.74 -5.56 -6.09
N LEU A 130 -5.68 -5.61 -5.15
CA LEU A 130 -6.95 -6.32 -5.29
C LEU A 130 -8.06 -5.47 -5.95
N GLY A 131 -7.75 -4.25 -6.37
CA GLY A 131 -8.69 -3.38 -7.10
C GLY A 131 -9.74 -2.71 -6.23
N HIS A 132 -9.50 -2.56 -4.93
CA HIS A 132 -10.38 -1.81 -4.05
C HIS A 132 -10.28 -0.31 -4.34
N HIS A 133 -11.36 0.40 -4.07
CA HIS A 133 -11.44 1.86 -4.23
C HIS A 133 -11.32 2.61 -2.91
N HIS A 134 -11.64 1.96 -1.79
CA HIS A 134 -11.64 2.54 -0.44
C HIS A 134 -10.96 1.61 0.55
N ILE A 135 -10.52 2.20 1.66
CA ILE A 135 -9.97 1.48 2.82
C ILE A 135 -10.41 2.21 4.09
N ASP A 136 -10.66 1.46 5.15
CA ASP A 136 -11.01 2.05 6.44
C ASP A 136 -9.76 2.66 7.12
N ALA A 137 -9.90 3.90 7.57
CA ALA A 137 -8.82 4.67 8.20
C ALA A 137 -9.32 5.52 9.37
#